data_dd673c63692342a0411e467a4a793d63
#
_entry.id   dd673c63692342a0411e467a4a793d63
#
_cell.length_a   1.000
_cell.length_b   1.000
_cell.length_c   1.000
_cell.angle_alpha   90.00
_cell.angle_beta   90.00
_cell.angle_gamma   90.00
#
_symmetry.space_group_name_H-M   'P 1'
#
loop_
_entity.id
_entity.type
_entity.pdbx_description
1 polymer ?
#
loop_
_entity_poly.entity_id
_entity_poly.type
_entity_poly.pdbx_seq_one_letter_code
_entity_poly.pdbx_strand_id
1 'polypeptide(L)'
;MKIRCGKCKVVLEYDPEQLNKTKPRIKCPKCNAINEVPVNRDVNTEVVKNNEDTIIKSYNNEDVGWIVVHDEKLNTKTYPLRLGVNVIGRKSISKPCDIMIETDDKYMSRNHCAIEVVKNRRGQYDYIIYEVSSTNGTFINASIDKKLSQHDQIYLKDGNTIQMGHTKVVLKTKEVAMTIDEAQKTVINTDYNKTIIIS
;
A
#
# COMPACT_ATOMS: atom_id res chain seq x y z
N MET A 1 -21.19 14.73 5.98
CA MET A 1 -20.92 13.53 6.80
C MET A 1 -21.05 13.86 8.29
N LYS A 2 -21.17 12.81 9.17
CA LYS A 2 -21.37 13.01 10.62
C LYS A 2 -20.36 12.19 11.42
N ILE A 3 -19.76 12.80 12.46
CA ILE A 3 -18.93 12.09 13.46
C ILE A 3 -19.35 12.48 14.87
N ARG A 4 -18.98 11.70 15.87
CA ARG A 4 -19.17 12.08 17.28
C ARG A 4 -17.90 12.69 17.85
N CYS A 5 -18.03 13.82 18.54
CA CYS A 5 -16.91 14.42 19.24
C CYS A 5 -16.31 13.45 20.27
N GLY A 6 -14.98 13.24 20.20
CA GLY A 6 -14.26 12.34 21.10
C GLY A 6 -14.40 12.72 22.58
N LYS A 7 -14.55 14.05 22.89
CA LYS A 7 -14.64 14.57 24.27
C LYS A 7 -16.07 14.64 24.80
N CYS A 8 -16.99 15.30 24.09
CA CYS A 8 -18.34 15.59 24.62
C CYS A 8 -19.47 14.81 23.94
N LYS A 9 -19.13 13.89 23.00
CA LYS A 9 -20.04 12.97 22.29
C LYS A 9 -21.13 13.64 21.44
N VAL A 10 -21.14 14.96 21.32
CA VAL A 10 -22.06 15.66 20.42
C VAL A 10 -21.78 15.27 18.98
N VAL A 11 -22.83 15.19 18.17
CA VAL A 11 -22.72 14.90 16.73
C VAL A 11 -22.21 16.15 16.02
N LEU A 12 -21.15 15.99 15.24
CA LEU A 12 -20.57 17.02 14.41
C LEU A 12 -20.88 16.70 12.96
N GLU A 13 -21.49 17.64 12.27
CA GLU A 13 -21.70 17.56 10.82
C GLU A 13 -20.56 18.27 10.10
N TYR A 14 -20.10 17.69 9.02
CA TYR A 14 -19.05 18.28 8.19
C TYR A 14 -19.24 17.94 6.73
N ASP A 15 -18.75 18.84 5.90
CA ASP A 15 -18.70 18.63 4.47
C ASP A 15 -17.31 18.10 4.09
N PRO A 16 -17.21 16.87 3.56
CA PRO A 16 -15.93 16.30 3.14
C PRO A 16 -15.22 17.10 2.06
N GLU A 17 -15.99 17.79 1.19
CA GLU A 17 -15.46 18.56 0.06
C GLU A 17 -14.74 19.84 0.52
N GLN A 18 -15.06 20.33 1.72
CA GLN A 18 -14.40 21.50 2.30
C GLN A 18 -13.15 21.19 3.12
N LEU A 19 -12.84 19.91 3.30
CA LEU A 19 -11.73 19.45 4.14
C LEU A 19 -10.50 19.03 3.32
N ASN A 20 -9.81 20.01 2.73
CA ASN A 20 -8.65 19.84 1.83
C ASN A 20 -7.34 19.47 2.55
N LYS A 21 -7.31 18.47 3.45
CA LYS A 21 -6.10 18.07 4.17
C LYS A 21 -5.95 16.55 4.25
N THR A 22 -4.72 16.10 4.23
CA THR A 22 -4.33 14.68 4.39
C THR A 22 -4.82 14.06 5.72
N LYS A 23 -5.02 14.89 6.75
CA LYS A 23 -5.63 14.54 8.04
C LYS A 23 -6.57 15.68 8.45
N PRO A 24 -7.79 15.71 7.92
CA PRO A 24 -8.70 16.79 8.22
C PRO A 24 -9.11 16.75 9.70
N ARG A 25 -9.16 17.93 10.31
CA ARG A 25 -9.53 18.11 11.71
C ARG A 25 -10.63 19.13 11.81
N ILE A 26 -11.66 18.81 12.58
CA ILE A 26 -12.76 19.74 12.88
C ILE A 26 -12.78 20.08 14.34
N LYS A 27 -13.06 21.34 14.64
CA LYS A 27 -13.19 21.84 16.03
C LYS A 27 -14.63 21.67 16.48
N CYS A 28 -14.84 21.04 17.63
CA CYS A 28 -16.18 20.89 18.20
C CYS A 28 -16.71 22.25 18.69
N PRO A 29 -17.87 22.71 18.24
CA PRO A 29 -18.45 24.00 18.67
C PRO A 29 -18.86 24.00 20.15
N LYS A 30 -19.12 22.83 20.75
CA LYS A 30 -19.56 22.71 22.14
C LYS A 30 -18.39 22.71 23.15
N CYS A 31 -17.29 22.04 22.88
CA CYS A 31 -16.20 21.84 23.84
C CYS A 31 -14.82 22.23 23.31
N ASN A 32 -14.75 22.81 22.12
CA ASN A 32 -13.52 23.23 21.43
C ASN A 32 -12.49 22.13 21.18
N ALA A 33 -12.81 20.85 21.44
CA ALA A 33 -11.92 19.73 21.17
C ALA A 33 -11.70 19.57 19.65
N ILE A 34 -10.47 19.28 19.26
CA ILE A 34 -10.11 18.97 17.89
C ILE A 34 -10.39 17.48 17.66
N ASN A 35 -11.15 17.15 16.61
CA ASN A 35 -11.49 15.79 16.23
C ASN A 35 -10.92 15.50 14.85
N GLU A 36 -10.23 14.39 14.71
CA GLU A 36 -9.81 13.89 13.41
C GLU A 36 -11.01 13.29 12.70
N VAL A 37 -11.15 13.62 11.43
CA VAL A 37 -12.25 13.15 10.59
C VAL A 37 -11.76 11.96 9.78
N PRO A 38 -12.46 10.82 9.78
CA PRO A 38 -12.11 9.72 8.91
C PRO A 38 -12.21 10.19 7.45
N VAL A 39 -11.10 10.11 6.74
CA VAL A 39 -11.09 10.32 5.29
C VAL A 39 -11.56 9.02 4.66
N ASN A 40 -12.65 9.07 3.91
CA ASN A 40 -13.02 7.96 3.05
C ASN A 40 -11.95 7.90 1.95
N ARG A 41 -11.06 6.91 2.00
CA ARG A 41 -9.92 6.77 1.08
C ARG A 41 -10.32 6.31 -0.33
N ASP A 42 -11.61 6.26 -0.60
CA ASP A 42 -12.13 5.84 -1.91
C ASP A 42 -12.00 6.94 -2.99
N VAL A 43 -11.58 8.15 -2.61
CA VAL A 43 -11.31 9.26 -3.56
C VAL A 43 -10.05 9.99 -3.12
N ASN A 44 -8.90 9.59 -3.64
CA ASN A 44 -7.67 10.36 -3.53
C ASN A 44 -7.77 11.59 -4.45
N THR A 45 -8.21 12.72 -3.89
CA THR A 45 -8.20 14.00 -4.58
C THR A 45 -7.12 14.88 -3.97
N GLU A 46 -5.98 15.01 -4.61
CA GLU A 46 -5.02 16.07 -4.30
C GLU A 46 -5.41 17.35 -5.04
N VAL A 47 -5.69 18.40 -4.27
CA VAL A 47 -5.91 19.75 -4.82
C VAL A 47 -4.56 20.46 -4.84
N VAL A 48 -3.91 20.49 -5.97
CA VAL A 48 -2.73 21.34 -6.21
C VAL A 48 -3.23 22.72 -6.66
N LYS A 49 -3.11 23.71 -5.79
CA LYS A 49 -3.36 25.11 -6.14
C LYS A 49 -2.15 25.66 -6.88
N ASN A 50 -2.23 25.71 -8.19
CA ASN A 50 -1.45 26.64 -8.99
C ASN A 50 -2.36 27.82 -9.34
N ASN A 51 -1.82 29.05 -9.24
CA ASN A 51 -2.56 30.27 -9.54
C ASN A 51 -3.19 30.14 -10.93
N GLU A 52 -4.52 30.21 -10.96
CA GLU A 52 -5.47 30.35 -12.06
C GLU A 52 -6.29 29.15 -12.51
N ASP A 53 -5.93 27.86 -12.21
CA ASP A 53 -6.86 26.76 -12.47
C ASP A 53 -6.82 25.70 -11.37
N THR A 54 -7.97 25.41 -10.78
CA THR A 54 -8.13 24.30 -9.83
C THR A 54 -8.20 22.98 -10.60
N ILE A 55 -7.07 22.34 -10.82
CA ILE A 55 -7.03 21.01 -11.43
C ILE A 55 -7.38 19.99 -10.34
N ILE A 56 -8.60 19.48 -10.37
CA ILE A 56 -9.00 18.31 -9.59
C ILE A 56 -8.35 17.11 -10.27
N LYS A 57 -7.21 16.65 -9.76
CA LYS A 57 -6.66 15.36 -10.16
C LYS A 57 -7.48 14.29 -9.46
N SER A 58 -8.49 13.77 -10.16
CA SER A 58 -9.04 12.47 -9.79
C SER A 58 -7.95 11.44 -10.07
N TYR A 59 -7.34 10.87 -9.03
CA TYR A 59 -6.53 9.68 -9.22
C TYR A 59 -7.48 8.57 -9.66
N ASN A 60 -7.39 8.21 -10.93
CA ASN A 60 -8.09 7.06 -11.46
C ASN A 60 -7.73 5.88 -10.58
N ASN A 61 -8.73 5.12 -10.18
CA ASN A 61 -8.60 3.88 -9.40
C ASN A 61 -7.97 2.78 -10.30
N GLU A 62 -6.99 3.17 -11.11
CA GLU A 62 -6.31 2.32 -12.06
C GLU A 62 -5.27 1.45 -11.35
N ASP A 63 -5.27 0.17 -11.69
CA ASP A 63 -4.24 -0.74 -11.26
C ASP A 63 -2.94 -0.41 -11.98
N VAL A 64 -1.93 -0.03 -11.23
CA VAL A 64 -0.63 0.39 -11.77
C VAL A 64 0.48 -0.63 -11.51
N GLY A 65 0.14 -1.82 -11.10
CA GLY A 65 1.02 -2.96 -10.84
C GLY A 65 0.33 -3.95 -9.89
N TRP A 66 1.00 -5.04 -9.59
CA TRP A 66 0.45 -6.10 -8.76
C TRP A 66 1.51 -6.73 -7.86
N ILE A 67 1.11 -7.16 -6.70
CA ILE A 67 1.86 -8.12 -5.89
C ILE A 67 1.16 -9.46 -5.93
N VAL A 68 1.91 -10.50 -6.26
CA VAL A 68 1.41 -11.87 -6.38
C VAL A 68 1.97 -12.69 -5.25
N VAL A 69 1.10 -13.24 -4.39
CA VAL A 69 1.52 -14.15 -3.32
C VAL A 69 1.93 -15.47 -3.97
N HIS A 70 3.18 -15.85 -3.76
CA HIS A 70 3.71 -17.12 -4.25
C HIS A 70 3.91 -18.06 -3.06
N ASP A 71 2.90 -18.88 -2.82
CA ASP A 71 2.95 -19.94 -1.80
C ASP A 71 2.69 -21.29 -2.48
N GLU A 72 3.60 -22.25 -2.26
CA GLU A 72 3.52 -23.59 -2.84
C GLU A 72 2.27 -24.36 -2.36
N LYS A 73 1.67 -23.95 -1.24
CA LYS A 73 0.55 -24.64 -0.60
C LYS A 73 -0.80 -23.97 -0.79
N LEU A 74 -0.84 -22.73 -1.26
CA LEU A 74 -2.05 -21.93 -1.36
C LEU A 74 -2.29 -21.48 -2.79
N ASN A 75 -3.56 -21.29 -3.11
CA ASN A 75 -3.95 -20.65 -4.37
C ASN A 75 -3.26 -19.30 -4.50
N THR A 76 -2.55 -19.09 -5.58
CA THR A 76 -1.90 -17.82 -5.90
C THR A 76 -2.92 -16.68 -5.83
N LYS A 77 -2.68 -15.72 -4.94
CA LYS A 77 -3.53 -14.52 -4.81
C LYS A 77 -2.79 -13.30 -5.31
N THR A 78 -3.47 -12.49 -6.07
CA THR A 78 -2.94 -11.26 -6.66
C THR A 78 -3.65 -10.05 -6.09
N TYR A 79 -2.87 -9.05 -5.69
CA TYR A 79 -3.36 -7.80 -5.11
C TYR A 79 -2.89 -6.62 -5.97
N PRO A 80 -3.79 -5.72 -6.37
CA PRO A 80 -3.43 -4.57 -7.18
C PRO A 80 -2.69 -3.51 -6.37
N LEU A 81 -1.74 -2.83 -7.00
CA LEU A 81 -1.10 -1.63 -6.53
C LEU A 81 -1.77 -0.40 -7.15
N ARG A 82 -1.91 0.64 -6.36
CA ARG A 82 -2.46 1.93 -6.75
C ARG A 82 -1.37 2.99 -6.75
N LEU A 83 -1.59 4.07 -7.48
CA LEU A 83 -0.70 5.23 -7.43
C LEU A 83 -0.65 5.79 -6.00
N GLY A 84 0.54 6.16 -5.54
CA GLY A 84 0.81 6.58 -4.17
C GLY A 84 1.20 5.43 -3.25
N VAL A 85 0.99 5.60 -1.96
CA VAL A 85 1.43 4.67 -0.92
C VAL A 85 0.45 3.51 -0.75
N ASN A 86 0.96 2.28 -0.82
CA ASN A 86 0.23 1.04 -0.60
C ASN A 86 0.85 0.33 0.62
N VAL A 87 0.24 0.43 1.77
CA VAL A 87 0.69 -0.28 2.98
C VAL A 87 0.24 -1.74 2.90
N ILE A 88 1.19 -2.64 3.06
CA ILE A 88 1.01 -4.09 2.92
C ILE A 88 1.17 -4.76 4.28
N GLY A 89 0.28 -5.69 4.59
CA GLY A 89 0.39 -6.45 5.81
C GLY A 89 -0.58 -7.63 5.90
N ARG A 90 -0.46 -8.40 6.96
CA ARG A 90 -1.36 -9.52 7.24
C ARG A 90 -2.77 -9.00 7.53
N LYS A 91 -3.77 -9.64 6.94
CA LYS A 91 -5.19 -9.31 7.13
C LYS A 91 -5.55 -9.19 8.61
N SER A 92 -6.13 -8.06 9.00
CA SER A 92 -6.58 -7.80 10.37
C SER A 92 -7.74 -6.82 10.38
N ILE A 93 -8.82 -7.17 11.06
CA ILE A 93 -9.99 -6.30 11.24
C ILE A 93 -9.66 -5.13 12.19
N SER A 94 -8.88 -5.41 13.24
CA SER A 94 -8.54 -4.40 14.27
C SER A 94 -7.51 -3.38 13.83
N LYS A 95 -6.71 -3.71 12.80
CA LYS A 95 -5.67 -2.82 12.25
C LYS A 95 -5.56 -3.04 10.74
N PRO A 96 -6.54 -2.54 9.96
CA PRO A 96 -6.53 -2.69 8.51
C PRO A 96 -5.41 -1.87 7.87
N CYS A 97 -4.91 -2.35 6.72
CA CYS A 97 -3.98 -1.64 5.84
C CYS A 97 -4.53 -1.65 4.40
N ASP A 98 -3.82 -1.01 3.46
CA ASP A 98 -4.33 -0.86 2.08
C ASP A 98 -4.39 -2.21 1.35
N ILE A 99 -3.36 -3.04 1.51
CA ILE A 99 -3.30 -4.39 0.95
C ILE A 99 -3.20 -5.42 2.09
N MET A 100 -4.30 -6.07 2.36
CA MET A 100 -4.42 -7.09 3.41
C MET A 100 -4.22 -8.49 2.83
N ILE A 101 -3.03 -9.06 3.02
CA ILE A 101 -2.73 -10.42 2.59
C ILE A 101 -3.41 -11.42 3.51
N GLU A 102 -4.21 -12.31 2.92
CA GLU A 102 -4.85 -13.41 3.63
C GLU A 102 -3.85 -14.53 3.84
N THR A 103 -3.28 -14.60 5.04
CA THR A 103 -2.30 -15.60 5.44
C THR A 103 -2.40 -15.87 6.94
N ASP A 104 -2.06 -17.09 7.35
CA ASP A 104 -1.93 -17.50 8.76
C ASP A 104 -0.53 -17.22 9.31
N ASP A 105 0.34 -16.62 8.52
CA ASP A 105 1.71 -16.28 8.90
C ASP A 105 1.74 -15.25 10.02
N LYS A 106 1.97 -15.72 11.25
CA LYS A 106 2.06 -14.86 12.43
C LYS A 106 3.33 -13.98 12.46
N TYR A 107 4.32 -14.31 11.66
CA TYR A 107 5.57 -13.53 11.53
C TYR A 107 5.41 -12.33 10.61
N MET A 108 4.35 -12.29 9.80
CA MET A 108 3.99 -11.12 9.03
C MET A 108 3.20 -10.12 9.89
N SER A 109 3.69 -8.89 10.00
CA SER A 109 3.00 -7.81 10.72
C SER A 109 1.77 -7.31 9.98
N ARG A 110 0.79 -6.75 10.70
CA ARG A 110 -0.47 -6.20 10.13
C ARG A 110 -0.24 -4.96 9.25
N ASN A 111 0.77 -4.16 9.57
CA ASN A 111 1.34 -3.11 8.72
C ASN A 111 2.82 -3.43 8.62
N HIS A 112 3.23 -4.12 7.56
CA HIS A 112 4.58 -4.68 7.47
C HIS A 112 5.52 -3.73 6.75
N CYS A 113 5.26 -3.49 5.49
CA CYS A 113 6.02 -2.57 4.64
C CYS A 113 5.05 -1.75 3.79
N ALA A 114 5.57 -0.81 3.02
CA ALA A 114 4.81 -0.06 2.04
C ALA A 114 5.52 -0.05 0.70
N ILE A 115 4.74 -0.08 -0.38
CA ILE A 115 5.21 0.21 -1.74
C ILE A 115 4.56 1.51 -2.17
N GLU A 116 5.38 2.53 -2.39
CA GLU A 116 4.96 3.77 -3.02
C GLU A 116 5.14 3.65 -4.53
N VAL A 117 4.06 3.91 -5.27
CA VAL A 117 4.09 3.93 -6.73
C VAL A 117 3.96 5.37 -7.19
N VAL A 118 4.96 5.84 -7.94
CA VAL A 118 5.00 7.20 -8.48
C VAL A 118 5.12 7.17 -9.99
N LYS A 119 4.46 8.11 -10.66
CA LYS A 119 4.60 8.28 -12.11
C LYS A 119 5.75 9.23 -12.38
N ASN A 120 6.80 8.75 -13.04
CA ASN A 120 7.97 9.56 -13.38
C ASN A 120 7.69 10.49 -14.58
N ARG A 121 8.66 11.38 -14.88
CA ARG A 121 8.55 12.36 -15.97
C ARG A 121 8.41 11.72 -17.37
N ARG A 122 8.78 10.45 -17.53
CA ARG A 122 8.63 9.69 -18.79
C ARG A 122 7.28 9.01 -18.90
N GLY A 123 6.40 9.16 -17.89
CA GLY A 123 5.09 8.51 -17.84
C GLY A 123 5.10 7.06 -17.37
N GLN A 124 6.26 6.52 -16.98
CA GLN A 124 6.44 5.18 -16.42
C GLN A 124 6.19 5.19 -14.91
N TYR A 125 6.01 4.02 -14.31
CA TYR A 125 5.82 3.87 -12.87
C TYR A 125 7.10 3.41 -12.18
N ASP A 126 7.50 4.13 -11.14
CA ASP A 126 8.58 3.73 -10.23
C ASP A 126 7.94 3.15 -8.97
N TYR A 127 8.46 2.02 -8.49
CA TYR A 127 7.97 1.30 -7.33
C TYR A 127 9.03 1.36 -6.24
N ILE A 128 8.72 1.99 -5.12
CA ILE A 128 9.67 2.25 -4.04
C ILE A 128 9.18 1.55 -2.78
N ILE A 129 9.96 0.58 -2.27
CA ILE A 129 9.61 -0.11 -1.03
C ILE A 129 10.35 0.49 0.15
N TYR A 130 9.67 0.55 1.29
CA TYR A 130 10.24 0.94 2.58
C TYR A 130 9.53 0.26 3.75
N GLU A 131 10.26 0.19 4.87
CA GLU A 131 9.79 -0.41 6.11
C GLU A 131 8.75 0.49 6.79
N VAL A 132 7.67 -0.09 7.33
CA VAL A 132 6.63 0.66 8.06
C VAL A 132 6.71 0.35 9.55
N SER A 133 6.43 -0.89 9.93
CA SER A 133 6.38 -1.30 11.34
C SER A 133 6.39 -2.83 11.43
N SER A 134 7.39 -3.47 10.82
CA SER A 134 7.52 -4.92 10.91
C SER A 134 8.30 -5.34 12.15
N THR A 135 7.91 -6.46 12.75
CA THR A 135 8.65 -7.08 13.86
C THR A 135 9.86 -7.86 13.35
N ASN A 136 9.67 -8.59 12.26
CA ASN A 136 10.69 -9.51 11.74
C ASN A 136 11.48 -8.95 10.56
N GLY A 137 11.03 -7.84 9.97
CA GLY A 137 11.66 -7.16 8.86
C GLY A 137 11.23 -7.66 7.50
N THR A 138 11.57 -6.85 6.51
CA THR A 138 11.31 -7.09 5.08
C THR A 138 12.60 -7.43 4.38
N PHE A 139 12.58 -8.45 3.51
CA PHE A 139 13.74 -8.88 2.74
C PHE A 139 13.40 -8.87 1.25
N ILE A 140 14.37 -8.49 0.41
CA ILE A 140 14.18 -8.38 -1.03
C ILE A 140 15.09 -9.36 -1.75
N ASN A 141 14.54 -10.10 -2.73
CA ASN A 141 15.27 -11.07 -3.57
C ASN A 141 16.00 -12.15 -2.77
N ALA A 142 15.36 -12.68 -1.72
CA ALA A 142 15.90 -13.71 -0.84
C ALA A 142 17.30 -13.39 -0.24
N SER A 143 17.70 -12.13 -0.24
CA SER A 143 18.93 -11.67 0.41
C SER A 143 18.73 -11.69 1.92
N ILE A 144 18.92 -12.85 2.54
CA ILE A 144 18.75 -13.09 3.98
C ILE A 144 19.62 -12.13 4.80
N ASP A 145 20.75 -11.70 4.23
CA ASP A 145 21.72 -10.85 4.89
C ASP A 145 21.36 -9.35 4.85
N LYS A 146 20.34 -8.95 4.06
CA LYS A 146 19.99 -7.54 3.87
C LYS A 146 18.53 -7.28 4.21
N LYS A 147 18.24 -7.22 5.51
CA LYS A 147 17.00 -6.71 6.02
C LYS A 147 16.85 -5.23 5.63
N LEU A 148 15.69 -4.84 5.14
CA LEU A 148 15.36 -3.44 4.86
C LEU A 148 15.41 -2.64 6.17
N SER A 149 16.18 -1.55 6.21
CA SER A 149 16.23 -0.68 7.39
C SER A 149 15.07 0.35 7.35
N GLN A 150 14.78 0.97 8.49
CA GLN A 150 13.68 1.95 8.59
C GLN A 150 13.86 3.20 7.71
N HIS A 151 15.09 3.47 7.27
CA HIS A 151 15.42 4.65 6.46
C HIS A 151 15.69 4.30 5.00
N ASP A 152 15.69 3.00 4.67
CA ASP A 152 15.94 2.56 3.30
C ASP A 152 14.71 2.78 2.43
N GLN A 153 14.96 3.30 1.23
CA GLN A 153 14.01 3.37 0.12
C GLN A 153 14.64 2.66 -1.07
N ILE A 154 14.08 1.52 -1.46
CA ILE A 154 14.64 0.69 -2.52
C ILE A 154 13.70 0.70 -3.72
N TYR A 155 14.23 1.04 -4.89
CA TYR A 155 13.52 0.90 -6.16
C TYR A 155 13.41 -0.58 -6.53
N LEU A 156 12.17 -1.02 -6.69
CA LEU A 156 11.85 -2.37 -7.12
C LEU A 156 11.74 -2.44 -8.64
N LYS A 157 12.11 -3.62 -9.17
CA LYS A 157 11.95 -3.97 -10.57
C LYS A 157 10.94 -5.11 -10.71
N ASP A 158 10.41 -5.30 -11.92
CA ASP A 158 9.57 -6.46 -12.21
C ASP A 158 10.26 -7.76 -11.80
N GLY A 159 9.48 -8.67 -11.20
CA GLY A 159 9.98 -9.94 -10.71
C GLY A 159 10.73 -9.89 -9.38
N ASN A 160 10.94 -8.72 -8.77
CA ASN A 160 11.53 -8.69 -7.44
C ASN A 160 10.62 -9.41 -6.44
N THR A 161 11.24 -10.26 -5.61
CA THR A 161 10.56 -10.95 -4.52
C THR A 161 10.69 -10.17 -3.24
N ILE A 162 9.61 -10.08 -2.48
CA ILE A 162 9.54 -9.41 -1.19
C ILE A 162 9.10 -10.44 -0.16
N GLN A 163 9.93 -10.67 0.85
CA GLN A 163 9.61 -11.59 1.93
C GLN A 163 9.23 -10.82 3.20
N MET A 164 8.08 -11.15 3.75
CA MET A 164 7.46 -10.57 4.95
C MET A 164 7.10 -11.71 5.92
N GLY A 165 7.94 -11.97 6.92
CA GLY A 165 7.85 -13.19 7.72
C GLY A 165 8.18 -14.41 6.86
N HIS A 166 7.28 -15.39 6.79
CA HIS A 166 7.40 -16.56 5.90
C HIS A 166 6.69 -16.35 4.56
N THR A 167 5.89 -15.29 4.43
CA THR A 167 5.12 -15.00 3.22
C THR A 167 6.02 -14.30 2.20
N LYS A 168 6.05 -14.84 0.97
CA LYS A 168 6.75 -14.25 -0.17
C LYS A 168 5.75 -13.73 -1.19
N VAL A 169 6.03 -12.54 -1.72
CA VAL A 169 5.26 -11.96 -2.83
C VAL A 169 6.20 -11.53 -3.95
N VAL A 170 5.71 -11.55 -5.17
CA VAL A 170 6.44 -11.12 -6.36
C VAL A 170 5.80 -9.85 -6.89
N LEU A 171 6.60 -8.80 -7.15
CA LEU A 171 6.15 -7.61 -7.83
C LEU A 171 6.00 -7.88 -9.33
N LYS A 172 4.85 -7.52 -9.88
CA LYS A 172 4.61 -7.43 -11.32
C LYS A 172 4.27 -5.99 -11.68
N THR A 173 5.07 -5.40 -12.54
CA THR A 173 4.92 -4.00 -12.96
C THR A 173 3.90 -3.87 -14.09
N LYS A 174 3.34 -2.67 -14.25
CA LYS A 174 2.36 -2.37 -15.30
C LYS A 174 2.92 -2.54 -16.71
N GLU A 175 4.24 -2.39 -16.88
CA GLU A 175 4.92 -2.56 -18.16
C GLU A 175 4.99 -4.04 -18.62
N VAL A 176 4.95 -4.97 -17.66
CA VAL A 176 5.09 -6.43 -17.96
C VAL A 176 3.76 -7.15 -17.92
N ALA A 177 2.83 -6.72 -17.08
CA ALA A 177 1.50 -7.29 -16.99
C ALA A 177 0.45 -6.18 -17.06
N MET A 178 -0.54 -6.31 -17.94
CA MET A 178 -1.61 -5.33 -18.10
C MET A 178 -2.82 -5.65 -17.24
N THR A 179 -2.95 -6.91 -16.83
CA THR A 179 -4.09 -7.44 -16.07
C THR A 179 -3.64 -8.30 -14.90
N ILE A 180 -4.55 -8.52 -13.94
CA ILE A 180 -4.37 -9.44 -12.80
C ILE A 180 -4.02 -10.85 -13.29
N ASP A 181 -4.73 -11.35 -14.30
CA ASP A 181 -4.56 -12.71 -14.82
C ASP A 181 -3.19 -12.90 -15.47
N GLU A 182 -2.69 -11.90 -16.19
CA GLU A 182 -1.34 -11.92 -16.76
C GLU A 182 -0.27 -11.91 -15.68
N ALA A 183 -0.42 -11.06 -14.67
CA ALA A 183 0.50 -11.00 -13.53
C ALA A 183 0.58 -12.36 -12.82
N GLN A 184 -0.56 -12.99 -12.56
CA GLN A 184 -0.64 -14.29 -11.91
C GLN A 184 -0.01 -15.40 -12.76
N LYS A 185 -0.35 -15.48 -14.04
CA LYS A 185 0.21 -16.48 -14.97
C LYS A 185 1.73 -16.38 -15.08
N THR A 186 2.25 -15.15 -15.15
CA THR A 186 3.70 -14.92 -15.26
C THR A 186 4.43 -15.45 -14.03
N VAL A 187 3.85 -15.31 -12.84
CA VAL A 187 4.48 -15.79 -11.59
C VAL A 187 4.39 -17.32 -11.48
N ILE A 188 3.26 -17.92 -11.82
CA ILE A 188 3.09 -19.38 -11.79
C ILE A 188 4.07 -20.08 -12.73
N ASN A 189 4.31 -19.51 -13.91
CA ASN A 189 5.19 -20.10 -14.92
C ASN A 189 6.68 -19.83 -14.69
N THR A 190 7.03 -18.99 -13.73
CA THR A 190 8.41 -18.63 -13.40
C THR A 190 8.80 -19.23 -12.06
N ASP A 191 9.92 -19.94 -12.03
CA ASP A 191 10.41 -20.65 -10.84
C ASP A 191 11.12 -19.66 -9.88
N TYR A 192 10.34 -18.85 -9.17
CA TYR A 192 10.85 -17.88 -8.20
C TYR A 192 11.37 -18.50 -6.89
N ASN A 193 11.26 -19.83 -6.75
CA ASN A 193 11.64 -20.58 -5.54
C ASN A 193 12.97 -21.33 -5.67
N LYS A 194 13.62 -21.34 -6.82
CA LYS A 194 14.94 -21.98 -6.94
C LYS A 194 15.97 -21.22 -6.14
N THR A 195 16.16 -21.65 -4.90
CA THR A 195 17.43 -21.41 -4.21
C THR A 195 18.50 -22.18 -4.98
N ILE A 196 19.31 -21.48 -5.76
CA ILE A 196 20.50 -22.07 -6.36
C ILE A 196 21.47 -22.29 -5.21
N ILE A 197 21.55 -23.53 -4.72
CA ILE A 197 22.64 -23.95 -3.84
C ILE A 197 23.88 -24.04 -4.75
N ILE A 198 24.74 -23.03 -4.68
CA ILE A 198 26.07 -23.09 -5.28
C ILE A 198 26.91 -23.93 -4.33
N SER A 199 27.18 -25.18 -4.73
CA SER A 199 28.13 -26.06 -4.09
C SER A 199 29.57 -25.64 -4.41
#